data_81e5c72722521373f9a704f91d1b2e8c
#
_entry.id   81e5c72722521373f9a704f91d1b2e8c
#
_cell.length_a   1.000
_cell.length_b   1.000
_cell.length_c   1.000
_cell.angle_alpha   90.00
_cell.angle_beta   90.00
_cell.angle_gamma   90.00
#
_symmetry.space_group_name_H-M   'P 1'
#
loop_
_entity.id
_entity.type
_entity.pdbx_description
1 polymer ?
#
loop_
_entity_poly.entity_id
_entity_poly.type
_entity_poly.pdbx_seq_one_letter_code
_entity_poly.pdbx_strand_id
1 'polypeptide(L)'
;MAGPSTSRTRRTNEDEGRRALVLNDRQGMVDLIELTLNHGLFTVRAAASLAEIEPLLTDWRPHLALVDMDNDDSTALLRRLGTSKKLAAAVTPVLGLTRRGDLATKLRAFDLGVDDILTIPFSPEELLARSVVITRRASGIDRPIVPTIRLGDMEIDILNREVRAGDSVVHLSSIEQALLYLLASRGGRVITRDEILDGVWGTDFVAESNVVDRHIRGLRVKLQNDYRHPRFIATVPGRGYRFIPTYSNQGWAEGHDQLERMPD
;
A
#
# COMPACT_ATOMS: atom_id res chain seq x y z
N MET A 1 23.11 39.42 -37.87
CA MET A 1 23.38 38.06 -37.41
C MET A 1 22.72 37.90 -36.03
N ALA A 2 21.55 37.29 -36.01
CA ALA A 2 20.82 37.04 -34.77
C ALA A 2 21.08 35.57 -34.41
N GLY A 3 21.61 35.34 -33.19
CA GLY A 3 21.86 34.00 -32.68
C GLY A 3 20.57 33.36 -32.15
N PRO A 4 20.44 32.02 -32.16
CA PRO A 4 19.23 31.35 -31.78
C PRO A 4 19.09 31.34 -30.26
N SER A 5 17.94 31.86 -29.79
CA SER A 5 17.45 31.76 -28.42
C SER A 5 17.14 30.30 -28.10
N THR A 6 17.96 29.67 -27.26
CA THR A 6 17.67 28.37 -26.68
C THR A 6 16.60 28.54 -25.60
N SER A 7 15.36 28.33 -26.00
CA SER A 7 14.24 28.13 -25.06
C SER A 7 14.45 26.81 -24.33
N ARG A 8 15.03 26.89 -23.14
CA ARG A 8 15.12 25.78 -22.17
C ARG A 8 13.71 25.54 -21.67
N THR A 9 13.02 24.59 -22.28
CA THR A 9 11.71 24.13 -21.86
C THR A 9 11.80 23.72 -20.40
N ARG A 10 11.26 24.52 -19.49
CA ARG A 10 10.94 24.09 -18.14
C ARG A 10 9.97 22.91 -18.29
N ARG A 11 10.46 21.68 -18.17
CA ARG A 11 9.61 20.53 -17.91
C ARG A 11 8.91 20.83 -16.58
N THR A 12 7.65 21.11 -16.66
CA THR A 12 6.77 21.33 -15.53
C THR A 12 6.71 20.02 -14.73
N ASN A 13 7.11 20.10 -13.47
CA ASN A 13 7.11 19.03 -12.46
C ASN A 13 5.67 18.60 -12.06
N GLU A 14 4.70 18.78 -12.95
CA GLU A 14 3.26 18.61 -12.68
C GLU A 14 2.76 17.19 -12.91
N ASP A 15 3.57 16.32 -13.55
CA ASP A 15 3.14 14.97 -13.95
C ASP A 15 3.78 13.83 -13.13
N GLU A 16 4.70 14.14 -12.20
CA GLU A 16 5.20 13.15 -11.26
C GLU A 16 4.26 13.04 -10.05
N GLY A 17 3.56 11.90 -9.93
CA GLY A 17 2.78 11.55 -8.75
C GLY A 17 3.56 11.74 -7.44
N ARG A 18 2.88 11.90 -6.31
CA ARG A 18 3.54 11.99 -4.99
C ARG A 18 4.33 10.72 -4.73
N ARG A 19 5.50 10.84 -4.12
CA ARG A 19 6.40 9.72 -3.82
C ARG A 19 6.21 9.29 -2.37
N ALA A 20 5.91 8.02 -2.14
CA ALA A 20 5.78 7.43 -0.81
C ALA A 20 6.87 6.39 -0.58
N LEU A 21 7.66 6.57 0.47
CA LEU A 21 8.69 5.64 0.91
C LEU A 21 8.14 4.76 2.03
N VAL A 22 8.40 3.46 1.96
CA VAL A 22 7.94 2.48 2.97
C VAL A 22 9.13 1.79 3.59
N LEU A 23 9.28 1.89 4.92
CA LEU A 23 10.16 1.00 5.70
C LEU A 23 9.31 -0.13 6.27
N ASN A 24 9.42 -1.29 5.68
CA ASN A 24 8.77 -2.50 6.15
C ASN A 24 9.47 -3.74 5.54
N ASP A 25 9.81 -4.72 6.35
CA ASP A 25 10.47 -5.97 5.94
C ASP A 25 9.48 -7.08 5.55
N ARG A 26 8.17 -6.84 5.71
CA ARG A 26 7.11 -7.79 5.40
C ARG A 26 6.52 -7.54 4.03
N GLN A 27 6.82 -8.39 3.08
CA GLN A 27 6.38 -8.22 1.69
C GLN A 27 4.85 -8.13 1.56
N GLY A 28 4.08 -8.90 2.35
CA GLY A 28 2.61 -8.82 2.33
C GLY A 28 2.06 -7.44 2.70
N MET A 29 2.68 -6.78 3.69
CA MET A 29 2.31 -5.41 4.08
C MET A 29 2.72 -4.40 3.01
N VAL A 30 3.91 -4.55 2.43
CA VAL A 30 4.37 -3.72 1.31
C VAL A 30 3.40 -3.81 0.14
N ASP A 31 3.01 -5.03 -0.28
CA ASP A 31 2.07 -5.23 -1.39
C ASP A 31 0.70 -4.60 -1.12
N LEU A 32 0.19 -4.70 0.11
CA LEU A 32 -1.06 -4.06 0.51
C LEU A 32 -0.96 -2.53 0.42
N ILE A 33 0.14 -1.95 0.91
CA ILE A 33 0.40 -0.50 0.86
C ILE A 33 0.54 -0.03 -0.59
N GLU A 34 1.33 -0.74 -1.40
CA GLU A 34 1.54 -0.42 -2.82
C GLU A 34 0.23 -0.45 -3.59
N LEU A 35 -0.56 -1.51 -3.46
CA LEU A 35 -1.86 -1.57 -4.14
C LEU A 35 -2.79 -0.45 -3.67
N THR A 36 -2.76 -0.08 -2.39
CA THR A 36 -3.62 0.99 -1.85
C THR A 36 -3.23 2.36 -2.37
N LEU A 37 -1.94 2.66 -2.51
CA LEU A 37 -1.44 4.01 -2.81
C LEU A 37 -1.14 4.24 -4.30
N ASN A 38 -0.78 3.20 -5.08
CA ASN A 38 -0.35 3.29 -6.49
C ASN A 38 -1.51 3.49 -7.49
N HIS A 39 -2.53 4.27 -7.13
CA HIS A 39 -3.66 4.58 -8.03
C HIS A 39 -3.61 6.02 -8.54
N GLY A 40 -2.45 6.43 -9.08
CA GLY A 40 -2.24 7.76 -9.63
C GLY A 40 -2.02 8.87 -8.59
N LEU A 41 -2.07 8.56 -7.28
CA LEU A 41 -1.81 9.52 -6.20
C LEU A 41 -0.38 9.46 -5.70
N PHE A 42 0.16 8.26 -5.56
CA PHE A 42 1.52 8.02 -5.10
C PHE A 42 2.25 7.05 -6.02
N THR A 43 3.55 7.24 -6.15
CA THR A 43 4.50 6.20 -6.57
C THR A 43 5.15 5.68 -5.29
N VAL A 44 5.05 4.37 -5.04
CA VAL A 44 5.57 3.75 -3.82
C VAL A 44 6.92 3.10 -4.09
N ARG A 45 7.87 3.27 -3.18
CA ARG A 45 9.10 2.47 -3.10
C ARG A 45 9.25 1.95 -1.68
N ALA A 46 9.55 0.67 -1.54
CA ALA A 46 9.75 0.03 -0.26
C ALA A 46 11.21 -0.38 -0.06
N ALA A 47 11.60 -0.46 1.19
CA ALA A 47 12.88 -0.97 1.64
C ALA A 47 12.69 -1.70 2.98
N ALA A 48 13.47 -2.75 3.20
CA ALA A 48 13.42 -3.55 4.42
C ALA A 48 14.33 -3.00 5.53
N SER A 49 15.33 -2.19 5.17
CA SER A 49 16.36 -1.68 6.08
C SER A 49 16.70 -0.22 5.84
N LEU A 50 17.33 0.41 6.84
CA LEU A 50 17.82 1.79 6.74
C LEU A 50 18.88 1.94 5.64
N ALA A 51 19.71 0.95 5.41
CA ALA A 51 20.75 0.99 4.37
C ALA A 51 20.16 1.13 2.96
N GLU A 52 19.02 0.48 2.70
CA GLU A 52 18.31 0.57 1.43
C GLU A 52 17.57 1.91 1.28
N ILE A 53 17.17 2.53 2.40
CA ILE A 53 16.42 3.79 2.43
C ILE A 53 17.30 5.01 2.17
N GLU A 54 18.53 5.04 2.64
CA GLU A 54 19.41 6.21 2.54
C GLU A 54 19.51 6.82 1.13
N PRO A 55 19.76 6.04 0.05
CA PRO A 55 19.76 6.60 -1.30
C PRO A 55 18.39 7.12 -1.75
N LEU A 56 17.30 6.50 -1.28
CA LEU A 56 15.94 6.95 -1.61
C LEU A 56 15.61 8.30 -0.98
N LEU A 57 16.09 8.57 0.22
CA LEU A 57 15.89 9.89 0.87
C LEU A 57 16.61 11.02 0.14
N THR A 58 17.84 10.78 -0.34
CA THR A 58 18.67 11.79 -0.99
C THR A 58 18.27 12.05 -2.45
N ASP A 59 18.12 10.98 -3.22
CA ASP A 59 17.99 11.06 -4.67
C ASP A 59 16.53 11.14 -5.11
N TRP A 60 15.66 10.37 -4.44
CA TRP A 60 14.27 10.27 -4.83
C TRP A 60 13.35 11.25 -4.09
N ARG A 61 13.74 11.74 -2.92
CA ARG A 61 13.04 12.78 -2.13
C ARG A 61 11.55 12.50 -1.93
N PRO A 62 11.18 11.53 -1.08
CA PRO A 62 9.78 11.16 -0.86
C PRO A 62 8.96 12.32 -0.28
N HIS A 63 7.68 12.37 -0.63
CA HIS A 63 6.69 13.31 -0.10
C HIS A 63 5.95 12.74 1.11
N LEU A 64 6.11 11.44 1.39
CA LEU A 64 5.53 10.71 2.51
C LEU A 64 6.49 9.58 2.89
N ALA A 65 6.67 9.34 4.18
CA ALA A 65 7.30 8.14 4.69
C ALA A 65 6.28 7.32 5.51
N LEU A 66 6.13 6.05 5.18
CA LEU A 66 5.40 5.07 5.99
C LEU A 66 6.44 4.22 6.71
N VAL A 67 6.38 4.19 8.03
CA VAL A 67 7.41 3.56 8.85
C VAL A 67 6.76 2.52 9.75
N ASP A 68 7.13 1.25 9.57
CA ASP A 68 6.78 0.20 10.54
C ASP A 68 7.51 0.48 11.86
N MET A 69 6.77 0.90 12.87
CA MET A 69 7.30 1.26 14.19
C MET A 69 7.83 0.06 14.97
N ASP A 70 7.48 -1.14 14.54
CA ASP A 70 7.94 -2.39 15.13
C ASP A 70 9.20 -2.95 14.42
N ASN A 71 9.70 -2.26 13.37
CA ASN A 71 10.97 -2.55 12.70
C ASN A 71 12.15 -1.93 13.47
N ASP A 72 13.27 -2.66 13.61
CA ASP A 72 14.43 -2.24 14.39
C ASP A 72 15.07 -0.93 13.89
N ASP A 73 15.01 -0.67 12.59
CA ASP A 73 15.57 0.53 11.96
C ASP A 73 14.65 1.76 12.08
N SER A 74 13.42 1.60 12.57
CA SER A 74 12.41 2.67 12.64
C SER A 74 12.90 3.91 13.40
N THR A 75 13.49 3.73 14.58
CA THR A 75 13.99 4.82 15.40
C THR A 75 15.15 5.59 14.72
N ALA A 76 16.05 4.88 14.04
CA ALA A 76 17.16 5.51 13.32
C ALA A 76 16.65 6.32 12.12
N LEU A 77 15.70 5.78 11.36
CA LEU A 77 15.05 6.49 10.26
C LEU A 77 14.31 7.74 10.74
N LEU A 78 13.54 7.65 11.82
CA LEU A 78 12.80 8.79 12.38
C LEU A 78 13.72 9.91 12.84
N ARG A 79 14.84 9.59 13.49
CA ARG A 79 15.87 10.58 13.85
C ARG A 79 16.46 11.25 12.61
N ARG A 80 16.73 10.49 11.55
CA ARG A 80 17.25 11.00 10.28
C ARG A 80 16.27 11.97 9.62
N LEU A 81 15.00 11.60 9.52
CA LEU A 81 13.92 12.46 9.01
C LEU A 81 13.71 13.70 9.88
N GLY A 82 13.74 13.55 11.21
CA GLY A 82 13.62 14.65 12.16
C GLY A 82 14.74 15.66 12.07
N THR A 83 15.98 15.24 11.80
CA THR A 83 17.11 16.14 11.54
C THR A 83 16.90 16.92 10.25
N SER A 84 16.42 16.28 9.20
CA SER A 84 16.06 16.93 7.93
C SER A 84 14.93 17.94 8.10
N LYS A 85 13.93 17.67 8.94
CA LYS A 85 12.84 18.60 9.29
C LYS A 85 13.37 19.93 9.87
N LYS A 86 14.44 19.91 10.65
CA LYS A 86 15.04 21.11 11.28
C LYS A 86 15.89 21.93 10.31
N LEU A 87 16.40 21.33 9.24
CA LEU A 87 17.39 21.94 8.34
C LEU A 87 16.82 22.34 6.97
N ALA A 88 15.66 21.81 6.55
CA ALA A 88 15.15 21.96 5.20
C ALA A 88 13.79 22.65 5.13
N ALA A 89 13.57 23.38 4.04
CA ALA A 89 12.27 23.97 3.70
C ALA A 89 11.21 22.95 3.29
N ALA A 90 11.59 21.69 3.01
CA ALA A 90 10.69 20.60 2.65
C ALA A 90 10.77 19.49 3.71
N VAL A 91 9.67 19.28 4.39
CA VAL A 91 9.50 18.26 5.44
C VAL A 91 8.81 17.06 4.84
N THR A 92 9.43 15.88 4.90
CA THR A 92 8.75 14.62 4.59
C THR A 92 7.91 14.21 5.79
N PRO A 93 6.57 14.25 5.71
CA PRO A 93 5.71 13.79 6.80
C PRO A 93 5.81 12.28 6.95
N VAL A 94 5.58 11.80 8.18
CA VAL A 94 5.71 10.40 8.56
C VAL A 94 4.40 9.85 9.08
N LEU A 95 3.92 8.75 8.47
CA LEU A 95 2.85 7.91 8.97
C LEU A 95 3.47 6.67 9.62
N GLY A 96 3.36 6.56 10.94
CA GLY A 96 3.79 5.38 11.68
C GLY A 96 2.77 4.24 11.58
N LEU A 97 3.22 3.04 11.30
CA LEU A 97 2.43 1.82 11.32
C LEU A 97 2.81 1.02 12.57
N THR A 98 1.85 0.56 13.37
CA THR A 98 2.15 -0.23 14.59
C THR A 98 1.04 -1.21 14.91
N ARG A 99 1.41 -2.37 15.43
CA ARG A 99 0.46 -3.35 16.02
C ARG A 99 0.05 -2.97 17.44
N ARG A 100 0.81 -2.08 18.08
CA ARG A 100 0.61 -1.66 19.48
C ARG A 100 -0.30 -0.44 19.52
N GLY A 101 -1.56 -0.67 19.86
CA GLY A 101 -2.57 0.40 19.95
C GLY A 101 -2.56 1.19 21.27
N ASP A 102 -1.64 0.88 22.21
CA ASP A 102 -1.59 1.53 23.51
C ASP A 102 -1.10 2.99 23.43
N LEU A 103 -1.55 3.77 24.41
CA LEU A 103 -1.28 5.20 24.45
C LEU A 103 0.24 5.52 24.57
N ALA A 104 0.98 4.73 25.35
CA ALA A 104 2.39 4.98 25.59
C ALA A 104 3.22 4.81 24.32
N THR A 105 2.94 3.78 23.53
CA THR A 105 3.57 3.56 22.20
C THR A 105 3.25 4.72 21.26
N LYS A 106 2.00 5.19 21.20
CA LYS A 106 1.60 6.31 20.35
C LYS A 106 2.28 7.61 20.75
N LEU A 107 2.32 7.94 22.04
CA LEU A 107 2.99 9.14 22.53
C LEU A 107 4.49 9.12 22.20
N ARG A 108 5.17 7.99 22.41
CA ARG A 108 6.58 7.82 22.06
C ARG A 108 6.83 8.02 20.55
N ALA A 109 5.94 7.53 19.70
CA ALA A 109 6.05 7.73 18.26
C ALA A 109 5.95 9.21 17.88
N PHE A 110 5.02 9.97 18.46
CA PHE A 110 4.91 11.40 18.25
C PHE A 110 6.16 12.16 18.75
N ASP A 111 6.73 11.79 19.89
CA ASP A 111 7.98 12.36 20.41
C ASP A 111 9.15 12.11 19.45
N LEU A 112 9.14 11.00 18.72
CA LEU A 112 10.13 10.68 17.67
C LEU A 112 9.87 11.43 16.35
N GLY A 113 8.79 12.20 16.24
CA GLY A 113 8.49 13.03 15.07
C GLY A 113 7.58 12.38 14.03
N VAL A 114 6.82 11.35 14.41
CA VAL A 114 5.73 10.80 13.59
C VAL A 114 4.59 11.81 13.54
N ASP A 115 4.02 12.05 12.36
CA ASP A 115 2.96 13.06 12.17
C ASP A 115 1.54 12.47 12.37
N ASP A 116 1.36 11.17 12.11
CA ASP A 116 0.13 10.42 12.42
C ASP A 116 0.45 8.92 12.57
N ILE A 117 -0.46 8.16 13.16
CA ILE A 117 -0.28 6.73 13.47
C ILE A 117 -1.47 5.94 12.97
N LEU A 118 -1.17 4.82 12.31
CA LEU A 118 -2.13 3.84 11.84
C LEU A 118 -1.88 2.49 12.53
N THR A 119 -2.90 1.97 13.19
CA THR A 119 -2.79 0.69 13.91
C THR A 119 -3.11 -0.48 12.98
N ILE A 120 -2.25 -1.49 12.97
CA ILE A 120 -2.45 -2.75 12.24
C ILE A 120 -3.34 -3.70 13.08
N PRO A 121 -4.36 -4.33 12.50
CA PRO A 121 -4.79 -4.22 11.11
C PRO A 121 -5.52 -2.91 10.81
N PHE A 122 -5.32 -2.37 9.62
CA PHE A 122 -5.98 -1.17 9.12
C PHE A 122 -6.80 -1.45 7.86
N SER A 123 -7.67 -0.53 7.52
CA SER A 123 -8.36 -0.58 6.24
C SER A 123 -7.63 0.24 5.17
N PRO A 124 -7.63 -0.20 3.91
CA PRO A 124 -7.03 0.54 2.80
C PRO A 124 -7.53 1.99 2.70
N GLU A 125 -8.83 2.25 2.93
CA GLU A 125 -9.36 3.61 2.90
C GLU A 125 -8.78 4.49 4.03
N GLU A 126 -8.53 3.92 5.22
CA GLU A 126 -7.92 4.66 6.32
C GLU A 126 -6.47 5.03 5.99
N LEU A 127 -5.69 4.06 5.46
CA LEU A 127 -4.33 4.31 5.00
C LEU A 127 -4.29 5.42 3.95
N LEU A 128 -5.15 5.34 2.94
CA LEU A 128 -5.23 6.33 1.87
C LEU A 128 -5.60 7.72 2.40
N ALA A 129 -6.67 7.80 3.20
CA ALA A 129 -7.16 9.07 3.74
C ALA A 129 -6.11 9.78 4.60
N ARG A 130 -5.44 9.04 5.50
CA ARG A 130 -4.37 9.58 6.35
C ARG A 130 -3.17 10.03 5.53
N SER A 131 -2.73 9.21 4.58
CA SER A 131 -1.61 9.54 3.67
C SER A 131 -1.85 10.84 2.90
N VAL A 132 -3.06 11.02 2.38
CA VAL A 132 -3.46 12.24 1.66
C VAL A 132 -3.49 13.46 2.60
N VAL A 133 -4.11 13.33 3.78
CA VAL A 133 -4.26 14.44 4.73
C VAL A 133 -2.90 14.95 5.20
N ILE A 134 -2.00 14.06 5.65
CA ILE A 134 -0.69 14.50 6.15
C ILE A 134 0.20 15.05 5.04
N THR A 135 0.15 14.47 3.84
CA THR A 135 0.90 14.97 2.68
C THR A 135 0.37 16.34 2.24
N ARG A 136 -0.95 16.56 2.22
CA ARG A 136 -1.55 17.85 1.90
C ARG A 136 -1.12 18.93 2.89
N ARG A 137 -1.11 18.64 4.18
CA ARG A 137 -0.64 19.58 5.22
C ARG A 137 0.82 20.00 5.02
N ALA A 138 1.66 19.06 4.59
CA ALA A 138 3.09 19.31 4.40
C ALA A 138 3.42 20.03 3.08
N SER A 139 2.69 19.73 1.98
CA SER A 139 3.02 20.22 0.63
C SER A 139 2.06 21.28 0.06
N GLY A 140 0.89 21.50 0.68
CA GLY A 140 -0.14 22.42 0.19
C GLY A 140 -0.80 22.02 -1.13
N ILE A 141 -0.48 20.86 -1.69
CA ILE A 141 -1.01 20.38 -2.97
C ILE A 141 -2.33 19.65 -2.73
N ASP A 142 -3.42 20.19 -3.23
CA ASP A 142 -4.75 19.59 -3.17
C ASP A 142 -5.09 18.98 -4.54
N ARG A 143 -4.87 17.69 -4.71
CA ARG A 143 -5.34 16.95 -5.90
C ARG A 143 -6.57 16.13 -5.52
N PRO A 144 -7.59 16.06 -6.38
CA PRO A 144 -8.76 15.22 -6.14
C PRO A 144 -8.32 13.76 -6.00
N ILE A 145 -8.87 13.07 -5.01
CA ILE A 145 -8.67 11.63 -4.83
C ILE A 145 -9.56 10.93 -5.84
N VAL A 146 -8.98 10.08 -6.69
CA VAL A 146 -9.75 9.14 -7.53
C VAL A 146 -9.81 7.82 -6.77
N PRO A 147 -10.90 7.54 -6.06
CA PRO A 147 -10.94 6.45 -5.09
C PRO A 147 -11.22 5.07 -5.69
N THR A 148 -11.17 4.93 -7.00
CA THR A 148 -11.64 3.71 -7.67
C THR A 148 -10.49 2.87 -8.21
N ILE A 149 -10.46 1.59 -7.83
CA ILE A 149 -9.53 0.57 -8.36
C ILE A 149 -10.31 -0.39 -9.25
N ARG A 150 -9.77 -0.71 -10.42
CA ARG A 150 -10.33 -1.75 -11.30
C ARG A 150 -9.45 -2.99 -11.29
N LEU A 151 -10.06 -4.13 -10.96
CA LEU A 151 -9.44 -5.45 -10.93
C LEU A 151 -10.22 -6.39 -11.85
N GLY A 152 -9.93 -6.34 -13.15
CA GLY A 152 -10.73 -7.04 -14.16
C GLY A 152 -12.13 -6.43 -14.25
N ASP A 153 -13.17 -7.26 -14.07
CA ASP A 153 -14.59 -6.85 -14.04
C ASP A 153 -15.07 -6.39 -12.66
N MET A 154 -14.13 -6.26 -11.70
CA MET A 154 -14.39 -5.74 -10.36
C MET A 154 -13.96 -4.29 -10.28
N GLU A 155 -14.83 -3.42 -9.77
CA GLU A 155 -14.53 -2.03 -9.45
C GLU A 155 -14.65 -1.83 -7.94
N ILE A 156 -13.64 -1.23 -7.33
CA ILE A 156 -13.58 -0.99 -5.89
C ILE A 156 -13.56 0.50 -5.65
N ASP A 157 -14.58 1.01 -4.97
CA ASP A 157 -14.57 2.36 -4.39
C ASP A 157 -13.89 2.28 -3.01
N ILE A 158 -12.70 2.84 -2.93
CA ILE A 158 -11.87 2.77 -1.73
C ILE A 158 -12.51 3.52 -0.57
N LEU A 159 -13.07 4.71 -0.82
CA LEU A 159 -13.59 5.59 0.23
C LEU A 159 -14.91 5.07 0.80
N ASN A 160 -15.77 4.53 -0.05
CA ASN A 160 -17.07 4.02 0.36
C ASN A 160 -17.03 2.54 0.78
N ARG A 161 -15.88 1.87 0.61
CA ARG A 161 -15.71 0.42 0.85
C ARG A 161 -16.69 -0.44 0.05
N GLU A 162 -17.05 0.05 -1.12
CA GLU A 162 -17.94 -0.64 -2.04
C GLU A 162 -17.13 -1.41 -3.08
N VAL A 163 -17.54 -2.64 -3.33
CA VAL A 163 -17.04 -3.45 -4.43
C VAL A 163 -18.19 -3.73 -5.37
N ARG A 164 -18.03 -3.30 -6.62
CA ARG A 164 -18.94 -3.62 -7.71
C ARG A 164 -18.36 -4.79 -8.51
N ALA A 165 -19.12 -5.88 -8.61
CA ALA A 165 -18.73 -7.07 -9.35
C ALA A 165 -19.88 -7.46 -10.29
N GLY A 166 -19.84 -7.03 -11.56
CA GLY A 166 -20.99 -7.05 -12.46
C GLY A 166 -22.09 -6.12 -11.95
N ASP A 167 -23.33 -6.63 -11.86
CA ASP A 167 -24.49 -5.85 -11.39
C ASP A 167 -24.64 -5.78 -9.86
N SER A 168 -23.76 -6.47 -9.13
CA SER A 168 -23.82 -6.52 -7.67
C SER A 168 -22.90 -5.50 -7.03
N VAL A 169 -23.42 -4.76 -6.02
CA VAL A 169 -22.64 -3.87 -5.16
C VAL A 169 -22.66 -4.44 -3.75
N VAL A 170 -21.47 -4.60 -3.17
CA VAL A 170 -21.32 -5.16 -1.81
C VAL A 170 -20.40 -4.26 -0.96
N HIS A 171 -20.73 -4.16 0.32
CA HIS A 171 -19.88 -3.47 1.28
C HIS A 171 -18.97 -4.46 2.01
N LEU A 172 -17.67 -4.15 2.04
CA LEU A 172 -16.67 -4.94 2.73
C LEU A 172 -16.37 -4.36 4.12
N SER A 173 -16.09 -5.22 5.09
CA SER A 173 -15.41 -4.79 6.32
C SER A 173 -13.95 -4.44 6.03
N SER A 174 -13.29 -3.72 6.95
CA SER A 174 -11.88 -3.34 6.81
C SER A 174 -10.98 -4.55 6.56
N ILE A 175 -11.20 -5.65 7.28
CA ILE A 175 -10.43 -6.90 7.11
C ILE A 175 -10.71 -7.56 5.74
N GLU A 176 -11.96 -7.62 5.31
CA GLU A 176 -12.30 -8.18 4.00
C GLU A 176 -11.71 -7.37 2.86
N GLN A 177 -11.66 -6.05 3.00
CA GLN A 177 -11.03 -5.17 2.02
C GLN A 177 -9.52 -5.36 1.99
N ALA A 178 -8.85 -5.41 3.16
CA ALA A 178 -7.42 -5.70 3.24
C ALA A 178 -7.06 -7.06 2.63
N LEU A 179 -7.87 -8.10 2.90
CA LEU A 179 -7.71 -9.42 2.29
C LEU A 179 -7.86 -9.40 0.76
N LEU A 180 -8.89 -8.72 0.26
CA LEU A 180 -9.11 -8.61 -1.19
C LEU A 180 -7.91 -7.92 -1.86
N TYR A 181 -7.40 -6.84 -1.26
CA TYR A 181 -6.26 -6.11 -1.79
C TYR A 181 -4.98 -6.94 -1.76
N LEU A 182 -4.69 -7.61 -0.63
CA LEU A 182 -3.53 -8.49 -0.52
C LEU A 182 -3.56 -9.62 -1.55
N LEU A 183 -4.72 -10.24 -1.76
CA LEU A 183 -4.88 -11.29 -2.77
C LEU A 183 -4.67 -10.74 -4.19
N ALA A 184 -5.24 -9.57 -4.48
CA ALA A 184 -5.16 -8.93 -5.78
C ALA A 184 -3.74 -8.44 -6.13
N SER A 185 -3.00 -7.90 -5.15
CA SER A 185 -1.63 -7.39 -5.35
C SER A 185 -0.65 -8.45 -5.84
N ARG A 186 -0.92 -9.71 -5.54
CA ARG A 186 -0.06 -10.83 -5.93
C ARG A 186 -0.25 -11.33 -7.37
N GLY A 187 -1.10 -10.68 -8.17
CA GLY A 187 -1.23 -10.97 -9.61
C GLY A 187 -1.59 -12.42 -9.95
N GLY A 188 -2.41 -13.07 -9.12
CA GLY A 188 -2.82 -14.46 -9.31
C GLY A 188 -1.88 -15.53 -8.73
N ARG A 189 -0.76 -15.14 -8.12
CA ARG A 189 0.11 -16.07 -7.36
C ARG A 189 -0.61 -16.58 -6.12
N VAL A 190 -0.19 -17.76 -5.64
CA VAL A 190 -0.72 -18.34 -4.39
C VAL A 190 -0.12 -17.63 -3.21
N ILE A 191 -0.95 -17.21 -2.26
CA ILE A 191 -0.55 -16.69 -0.96
C ILE A 191 -0.92 -17.73 0.08
N THR A 192 0.02 -18.08 0.94
CA THR A 192 -0.20 -19.02 2.04
C THR A 192 -1.04 -18.37 3.14
N ARG A 193 -1.59 -19.19 4.05
CA ARG A 193 -2.34 -18.68 5.21
C ARG A 193 -1.46 -17.83 6.13
N ASP A 194 -0.22 -18.23 6.30
CA ASP A 194 0.75 -17.53 7.15
C ASP A 194 1.11 -16.17 6.53
N GLU A 195 1.36 -16.11 5.22
CA GLU A 195 1.58 -14.83 4.51
C GLU A 195 0.37 -13.91 4.57
N ILE A 196 -0.86 -14.46 4.49
CA ILE A 196 -2.10 -13.67 4.65
C ILE A 196 -2.21 -13.16 6.09
N LEU A 197 -1.94 -14.01 7.06
CA LEU A 197 -1.98 -13.64 8.47
C LEU A 197 -1.00 -12.52 8.77
N ASP A 198 0.24 -12.69 8.34
CA ASP A 198 1.29 -11.70 8.52
C ASP A 198 0.99 -10.38 7.79
N GLY A 199 0.53 -10.45 6.54
CA GLY A 199 0.23 -9.26 5.71
C GLY A 199 -0.92 -8.42 6.24
N VAL A 200 -1.95 -9.04 6.84
CA VAL A 200 -3.15 -8.33 7.32
C VAL A 200 -3.09 -8.03 8.82
N TRP A 201 -2.63 -8.97 9.65
CA TRP A 201 -2.64 -8.84 11.12
C TRP A 201 -1.25 -8.64 11.73
N GLY A 202 -0.20 -9.01 11.00
CA GLY A 202 1.19 -8.95 11.48
C GLY A 202 1.66 -10.24 12.15
N THR A 203 2.99 -10.44 12.20
CA THR A 203 3.66 -11.68 12.64
C THR A 203 3.35 -12.12 14.07
N ASP A 204 3.10 -11.17 14.98
CA ASP A 204 2.88 -11.48 16.40
C ASP A 204 1.40 -11.77 16.72
N PHE A 205 0.55 -11.81 15.70
CA PHE A 205 -0.87 -12.07 15.91
C PHE A 205 -1.09 -13.55 16.23
N VAL A 206 -1.44 -13.83 17.49
CA VAL A 206 -1.85 -15.16 17.91
C VAL A 206 -3.27 -15.42 17.44
N ALA A 207 -3.39 -16.06 16.28
CA ALA A 207 -4.67 -16.36 15.68
C ALA A 207 -5.22 -17.71 16.13
N GLU A 208 -6.57 -17.81 16.21
CA GLU A 208 -7.21 -19.11 16.10
C GLU A 208 -6.87 -19.73 14.74
N SER A 209 -6.69 -21.05 14.70
CA SER A 209 -6.20 -21.78 13.51
C SER A 209 -6.97 -21.58 12.21
N ASN A 210 -8.18 -21.01 12.27
CA ASN A 210 -9.09 -20.84 11.13
C ASN A 210 -9.47 -19.37 10.82
N VAL A 211 -8.79 -18.38 11.42
CA VAL A 211 -9.16 -16.97 11.25
C VAL A 211 -9.16 -16.53 9.79
N VAL A 212 -8.12 -16.90 9.04
CA VAL A 212 -7.99 -16.58 7.61
C VAL A 212 -9.14 -17.22 6.82
N ASP A 213 -9.39 -18.53 7.03
CA ASP A 213 -10.42 -19.27 6.29
C ASP A 213 -11.82 -18.70 6.55
N ARG A 214 -12.10 -18.27 7.79
CA ARG A 214 -13.36 -17.62 8.16
C ARG A 214 -13.57 -16.31 7.40
N HIS A 215 -12.56 -15.46 7.35
CA HIS A 215 -12.66 -14.19 6.63
C HIS A 215 -12.71 -14.38 5.10
N ILE A 216 -11.93 -15.32 4.54
CA ILE A 216 -12.04 -15.69 3.13
C ILE A 216 -13.45 -16.21 2.78
N ARG A 217 -14.04 -17.01 3.66
CA ARG A 217 -15.43 -17.48 3.47
C ARG A 217 -16.41 -16.30 3.45
N GLY A 218 -16.29 -15.38 4.41
CA GLY A 218 -17.12 -14.17 4.48
C GLY A 218 -17.00 -13.33 3.20
N LEU A 219 -15.78 -13.08 2.76
CA LEU A 219 -15.49 -12.34 1.53
C LEU A 219 -16.08 -13.02 0.30
N ARG A 220 -15.93 -14.35 0.18
CA ARG A 220 -16.52 -15.12 -0.92
C ARG A 220 -18.05 -15.02 -0.95
N VAL A 221 -18.71 -15.12 0.20
CA VAL A 221 -20.18 -15.00 0.28
C VAL A 221 -20.62 -13.63 -0.26
N LYS A 222 -19.95 -12.56 0.14
CA LYS A 222 -20.26 -11.20 -0.32
C LYS A 222 -20.00 -11.01 -1.82
N LEU A 223 -18.91 -11.54 -2.33
CA LEU A 223 -18.55 -11.45 -3.75
C LEU A 223 -19.30 -12.49 -4.63
N GLN A 224 -20.21 -13.29 -4.05
CA GLN A 224 -20.90 -14.39 -4.73
C GLN A 224 -19.95 -15.34 -5.46
N ASN A 225 -18.79 -15.59 -4.83
CA ASN A 225 -17.75 -16.45 -5.37
C ASN A 225 -17.96 -17.90 -4.93
N ASP A 226 -18.49 -18.74 -5.82
CA ASP A 226 -18.57 -20.18 -5.57
C ASP A 226 -17.17 -20.80 -5.42
N TYR A 227 -16.94 -21.57 -4.36
CA TYR A 227 -15.64 -22.21 -4.13
C TYR A 227 -15.33 -23.33 -5.12
N ARG A 228 -16.36 -23.94 -5.73
CA ARG A 228 -16.22 -25.01 -6.74
C ARG A 228 -15.92 -24.45 -8.13
N HIS A 229 -16.50 -23.29 -8.43
CA HIS A 229 -16.31 -22.56 -9.68
C HIS A 229 -15.88 -21.11 -9.35
N PRO A 230 -14.67 -20.93 -8.83
CA PRO A 230 -14.28 -19.64 -8.28
C PRO A 230 -14.08 -18.60 -9.38
N ARG A 231 -14.75 -17.46 -9.23
CA ARG A 231 -14.63 -16.31 -10.14
C ARG A 231 -13.48 -15.38 -9.73
N PHE A 232 -13.33 -15.09 -8.44
CA PHE A 232 -12.37 -14.11 -7.92
C PHE A 232 -11.31 -14.73 -7.00
N ILE A 233 -11.69 -15.67 -6.15
CA ILE A 233 -10.79 -16.24 -5.13
C ILE A 233 -10.84 -17.76 -5.22
N ALA A 234 -9.73 -18.36 -5.64
CA ALA A 234 -9.57 -19.82 -5.64
C ALA A 234 -8.85 -20.30 -4.38
N THR A 235 -9.21 -21.51 -3.92
CA THR A 235 -8.40 -22.26 -2.95
C THR A 235 -7.41 -23.13 -3.70
N VAL A 236 -6.17 -23.12 -3.25
CA VAL A 236 -5.14 -24.07 -3.68
C VAL A 236 -4.92 -25.04 -2.52
N PRO A 237 -5.42 -26.29 -2.63
CA PRO A 237 -5.38 -27.24 -1.53
C PRO A 237 -3.98 -27.43 -0.96
N GLY A 238 -3.86 -27.44 0.38
CA GLY A 238 -2.59 -27.60 1.09
C GLY A 238 -1.64 -26.40 0.99
N ARG A 239 -1.97 -25.35 0.20
CA ARG A 239 -1.08 -24.20 0.00
C ARG A 239 -1.69 -22.87 0.49
N GLY A 240 -2.92 -22.52 0.09
CA GLY A 240 -3.51 -21.25 0.46
C GLY A 240 -4.56 -20.77 -0.53
N TYR A 241 -4.53 -19.49 -0.86
CA TYR A 241 -5.50 -18.82 -1.70
C TYR A 241 -4.81 -18.03 -2.82
N ARG A 242 -5.53 -17.78 -3.90
CA ARG A 242 -5.09 -16.87 -4.96
C ARG A 242 -6.24 -16.05 -5.51
N PHE A 243 -5.96 -14.84 -5.94
CA PHE A 243 -6.87 -14.05 -6.75
C PHE A 243 -6.87 -14.59 -8.18
N ILE A 244 -8.04 -14.61 -8.83
CA ILE A 244 -8.17 -14.94 -10.24
C ILE A 244 -8.36 -13.61 -10.97
N PRO A 245 -7.32 -13.08 -11.66
CA PRO A 245 -7.51 -11.88 -12.46
C PRO A 245 -8.39 -12.23 -13.67
N THR A 246 -9.55 -11.62 -13.74
CA THR A 246 -10.37 -11.65 -14.97
C THR A 246 -9.79 -10.60 -15.90
N TYR A 247 -9.03 -11.02 -16.89
CA TYR A 247 -8.49 -10.11 -17.90
C TYR A 247 -9.59 -9.69 -18.86
N SER A 248 -10.20 -8.53 -18.66
CA SER A 248 -10.59 -7.70 -19.79
C SER A 248 -9.36 -6.90 -20.20
N ASN A 249 -8.91 -7.14 -21.39
CA ASN A 249 -7.68 -6.78 -22.06
C ASN A 249 -7.39 -5.26 -22.08
N GLN A 250 -7.00 -4.61 -20.95
CA GLN A 250 -6.39 -3.27 -20.96
C GLN A 250 -5.87 -2.88 -19.56
N GLY A 251 -4.55 -2.79 -19.40
CA GLY A 251 -3.96 -1.83 -18.45
C GLY A 251 -3.02 -2.33 -17.35
N TRP A 252 -2.73 -3.64 -17.19
CA TRP A 252 -1.75 -4.13 -16.18
C TRP A 252 -0.46 -4.72 -16.76
N ALA A 253 -0.33 -4.79 -18.08
CA ALA A 253 0.76 -5.53 -18.74
C ALA A 253 2.09 -4.75 -18.90
N GLU A 254 2.16 -3.48 -18.56
CA GLU A 254 3.38 -2.69 -18.91
C GLU A 254 4.44 -2.60 -17.81
N GLY A 255 4.23 -3.20 -16.64
CA GLY A 255 5.19 -3.11 -15.51
C GLY A 255 5.95 -4.39 -15.14
N HIS A 256 5.49 -5.56 -15.52
CA HIS A 256 6.04 -6.83 -14.99
C HIS A 256 6.55 -7.85 -16.02
N ASP A 257 6.50 -7.58 -17.32
CA ASP A 257 6.90 -8.53 -18.37
C ASP A 257 8.42 -8.57 -18.67
N GLN A 258 9.25 -7.92 -17.86
CA GLN A 258 10.71 -7.93 -18.06
C GLN A 258 11.48 -8.95 -17.20
N LEU A 259 10.82 -9.72 -16.33
CA LEU A 259 11.51 -10.67 -15.45
C LEU A 259 11.41 -12.15 -15.86
N GLU A 260 10.66 -12.51 -16.90
CA GLU A 260 10.51 -13.92 -17.34
C GLU A 260 11.30 -14.32 -18.59
N ARG A 261 12.26 -13.53 -19.06
CA ARG A 261 13.16 -13.93 -20.17
C ARG A 261 14.60 -13.94 -19.72
N MET A 262 14.98 -14.91 -18.91
CA MET A 262 16.36 -15.43 -18.88
C MET A 262 16.32 -16.92 -19.26
N PRO A 263 17.04 -17.33 -20.31
CA PRO A 263 17.14 -18.73 -20.71
C PRO A 263 18.04 -19.49 -19.75
N ASP A 264 17.83 -20.82 -19.66
CA ASP A 264 18.54 -21.85 -18.91
C ASP A 264 20.07 -21.73 -18.88
#